data_fe5fd2ed6aa29c9f671103e11db8e426
#
_entry.id   fe5fd2ed6aa29c9f671103e11db8e426
#
_cell.length_a   1.000
_cell.length_b   1.000
_cell.length_c   1.000
_cell.angle_alpha   90.00
_cell.angle_beta   90.00
_cell.angle_gamma   90.00
#
_symmetry.space_group_name_H-M   'P 1'
#
loop_
_entity.id
_entity.type
_entity.pdbx_description
1 polymer ?
#
loop_
_entity_poly.entity_id
_entity_poly.type
_entity_poly.pdbx_seq_one_letter_code
_entity_poly.pdbx_strand_id
1 'polypeptide(L)'
;MKKSNVIGVLSPDGREWLMCLRRKDPYKGLYNLVGGKVEPGETGEEAAYRELAEETGIGRAQIELTHVIDFTYYLDDILLEFWAGRLKEPAALREEKNPLRWFPLTEDFFDASRFAGNGNIGYVTFATAR
;
A
#
# COMPACT_ATOMS: atom_id res chain seq x y z
N MET A 1 1.60 2.70 -20.85
CA MET A 1 1.77 1.84 -19.65
C MET A 1 0.79 2.31 -18.59
N LYS A 2 0.01 1.40 -18.03
CA LYS A 2 -0.93 1.73 -16.96
C LYS A 2 -0.18 1.98 -15.67
N LYS A 3 -0.58 3.01 -14.93
CA LYS A 3 0.02 3.32 -13.64
C LYS A 3 -0.89 2.94 -12.49
N SER A 4 -0.33 2.26 -11.51
CA SER A 4 -0.99 1.90 -10.26
C SER A 4 -0.07 2.24 -9.09
N ASN A 5 -0.60 2.24 -7.90
CA ASN A 5 0.21 2.47 -6.70
C ASN A 5 -0.10 1.46 -5.61
N VAL A 6 0.87 1.26 -4.74
CA VAL A 6 0.70 0.64 -3.44
C VAL A 6 1.29 1.58 -2.40
N ILE A 7 0.66 1.65 -1.25
CA ILE A 7 0.98 2.62 -0.22
C ILE A 7 1.28 1.89 1.08
N GLY A 8 2.51 2.01 1.53
CA GLY A 8 2.95 1.50 2.83
C GLY A 8 2.66 2.53 3.91
N VAL A 9 1.70 2.23 4.77
CA VAL A 9 1.37 3.08 5.92
C VAL A 9 1.95 2.44 7.17
N LEU A 10 2.97 3.07 7.73
CA LEU A 10 3.53 2.65 9.01
C LEU A 10 2.69 3.21 10.15
N SER A 11 2.51 2.39 11.18
CA SER A 11 1.92 2.82 12.43
C SER A 11 2.75 3.95 13.07
N PRO A 12 2.19 4.73 14.02
CA PRO A 12 2.92 5.83 14.65
C PRO A 12 4.24 5.41 15.30
N ASP A 13 4.33 4.18 15.80
CA ASP A 13 5.58 3.64 16.36
C ASP A 13 6.52 3.06 15.31
N GLY A 14 6.09 3.01 14.05
CA GLY A 14 6.89 2.50 12.93
C GLY A 14 7.06 0.98 12.90
N ARG A 15 6.25 0.22 13.65
CA ARG A 15 6.41 -1.23 13.81
C ARG A 15 5.45 -2.08 13.01
N GLU A 16 4.43 -1.47 12.42
CA GLU A 16 3.39 -2.21 11.69
C GLU A 16 3.07 -1.57 10.36
N TRP A 17 2.74 -2.41 9.36
CA TRP A 17 2.15 -2.01 8.09
C TRP A 17 0.64 -2.13 8.14
N LEU A 18 -0.06 -1.15 7.56
CA LEU A 18 -1.50 -1.25 7.32
C LEU A 18 -1.74 -2.03 6.03
N MET A 19 -2.58 -3.05 6.10
CA MET A 19 -2.89 -3.90 4.95
C MET A 19 -4.39 -4.08 4.79
N CYS A 20 -4.81 -4.38 3.56
CA CYS A 20 -6.19 -4.71 3.25
C CYS A 20 -6.30 -6.15 2.75
N LEU A 21 -7.41 -6.80 3.12
CA LEU A 21 -7.75 -8.13 2.61
C LEU A 21 -8.49 -7.96 1.28
N ARG A 22 -7.90 -8.45 0.20
CA ARG A 22 -8.50 -8.32 -1.13
C ARG A 22 -9.72 -9.24 -1.24
N ARG A 23 -10.82 -8.69 -1.73
CA ARG A 23 -12.08 -9.42 -1.94
C ARG A 23 -12.34 -9.76 -3.41
N LYS A 24 -11.52 -9.24 -4.32
CA LYS A 24 -11.62 -9.47 -5.77
C LYS A 24 -10.28 -9.87 -6.35
N ASP A 25 -10.31 -10.59 -7.48
CA ASP A 25 -9.10 -10.88 -8.24
C ASP A 25 -8.55 -9.60 -8.88
N PRO A 26 -7.26 -9.48 -9.08
CA PRO A 26 -6.23 -10.46 -8.69
C PRO A 26 -6.00 -10.50 -7.17
N TYR A 27 -5.45 -11.61 -6.69
CA TYR A 27 -5.08 -11.82 -5.29
C TYR A 27 -6.25 -11.87 -4.30
N LYS A 28 -7.44 -12.30 -4.76
CA LYS A 28 -8.59 -12.51 -3.85
C LYS A 28 -8.20 -13.42 -2.68
N GLY A 29 -8.52 -12.98 -1.47
CA GLY A 29 -8.22 -13.72 -0.25
C GLY A 29 -6.83 -13.50 0.32
N LEU A 30 -6.00 -12.67 -0.34
CA LEU A 30 -4.66 -12.31 0.12
C LEU A 30 -4.64 -10.88 0.65
N TYR A 31 -3.72 -10.63 1.58
CA TYR A 31 -3.48 -9.28 2.08
C TYR A 31 -2.53 -8.53 1.15
N ASN A 32 -2.79 -7.24 0.96
CA ASN A 32 -1.96 -6.33 0.18
C ASN A 32 -1.86 -5.01 0.91
N LEU A 33 -0.86 -4.23 0.56
CA LEU A 33 -0.83 -2.82 0.94
C LEU A 33 -1.99 -2.12 0.23
N VAL A 34 -2.50 -1.05 0.84
CA VAL A 34 -3.57 -0.25 0.21
C VAL A 34 -3.06 0.45 -1.04
N GLY A 35 -3.94 0.82 -1.93
CA GLY A 35 -3.57 1.48 -3.18
C GLY A 35 -4.60 1.24 -4.27
N GLY A 36 -4.28 1.73 -5.46
CA GLY A 36 -5.16 1.62 -6.60
C GLY A 36 -4.57 2.18 -7.87
N LYS A 37 -5.41 2.72 -8.73
CA LYS A 37 -5.00 3.21 -10.05
C LYS A 37 -4.73 4.70 -10.01
N VAL A 38 -3.74 5.13 -10.79
CA VAL A 38 -3.53 6.56 -11.10
C VAL A 38 -4.50 6.92 -12.20
N GLU A 39 -5.41 7.86 -11.94
CA GLU A 39 -6.41 8.28 -12.91
C GLU A 39 -5.81 9.26 -13.93
N PRO A 40 -6.40 9.33 -15.15
CA PRO A 40 -5.95 10.31 -16.15
C PRO A 40 -5.99 11.72 -15.59
N GLY A 41 -4.90 12.47 -15.82
CA GLY A 41 -4.80 13.85 -15.39
C GLY A 41 -4.36 14.05 -13.94
N GLU A 42 -4.23 12.98 -13.13
CA GLU A 42 -3.68 13.13 -11.79
C GLU A 42 -2.19 12.74 -11.76
N THR A 43 -1.44 13.36 -10.86
CA THR A 43 -0.06 12.95 -10.61
C THR A 43 -0.04 11.70 -9.76
N GLY A 44 1.11 11.01 -9.72
CA GLY A 44 1.28 9.85 -8.85
C GLY A 44 1.06 10.21 -7.38
N GLU A 45 1.53 11.38 -6.95
CA GLU A 45 1.34 11.85 -5.57
C GLU A 45 -0.15 12.09 -5.26
N GLU A 46 -0.86 12.79 -6.15
CA GLU A 46 -2.29 13.02 -5.99
C GLU A 46 -3.06 11.71 -5.88
N ALA A 47 -2.75 10.74 -6.75
CA ALA A 47 -3.37 9.43 -6.74
C ALA A 47 -3.10 8.67 -5.43
N ALA A 48 -1.87 8.74 -4.91
CA ALA A 48 -1.51 8.06 -3.68
C ALA A 48 -2.34 8.59 -2.51
N TYR A 49 -2.42 9.89 -2.33
CA TYR A 49 -3.22 10.48 -1.25
C TYR A 49 -4.73 10.23 -1.43
N ARG A 50 -5.23 10.29 -2.67
CA ARG A 50 -6.64 10.03 -2.96
C ARG A 50 -7.02 8.59 -2.61
N GLU A 51 -6.24 7.61 -3.10
CA GLU A 51 -6.51 6.20 -2.83
C GLU A 51 -6.42 5.89 -1.34
N LEU A 52 -5.45 6.46 -0.65
CA LEU A 52 -5.32 6.27 0.80
C LEU A 52 -6.56 6.79 1.53
N ALA A 53 -7.03 7.98 1.18
CA ALA A 53 -8.23 8.56 1.79
C ALA A 53 -9.48 7.74 1.49
N GLU A 54 -9.64 7.27 0.25
CA GLU A 54 -10.77 6.46 -0.14
C GLU A 54 -10.82 5.12 0.56
N GLU A 55 -9.67 4.46 0.71
CA GLU A 55 -9.63 3.12 1.28
C GLU A 55 -9.56 3.08 2.81
N THR A 56 -8.99 4.09 3.44
CA THR A 56 -8.70 4.05 4.88
C THR A 56 -9.25 5.22 5.68
N GLY A 57 -9.60 6.32 5.03
CA GLY A 57 -9.97 7.57 5.68
C GLY A 57 -8.78 8.40 6.15
N ILE A 58 -7.55 7.97 5.92
CA ILE A 58 -6.36 8.72 6.30
C ILE A 58 -6.11 9.85 5.31
N GLY A 59 -5.94 11.08 5.81
CA GLY A 59 -5.73 12.27 5.00
C GLY A 59 -4.32 12.85 5.13
N ARG A 60 -4.05 13.88 4.31
CA ARG A 60 -2.74 14.55 4.24
C ARG A 60 -2.28 15.14 5.57
N ALA A 61 -3.20 15.51 6.46
CA ALA A 61 -2.85 16.03 7.76
C ALA A 61 -2.27 14.98 8.71
N GLN A 62 -2.52 13.71 8.42
CA GLN A 62 -2.17 12.59 9.29
C GLN A 62 -0.89 11.88 8.88
N ILE A 63 -0.48 12.02 7.62
CA ILE A 63 0.65 11.30 7.06
C ILE A 63 1.30 12.09 5.93
N GLU A 64 2.61 11.98 5.80
CA GLU A 64 3.35 12.49 4.67
C GLU A 64 3.89 11.30 3.87
N LEU A 65 3.51 11.21 2.60
CA LEU A 65 3.91 10.12 1.72
C LEU A 65 5.14 10.49 0.90
N THR A 66 6.07 9.56 0.78
CA THR A 66 7.26 9.68 -0.06
C THR A 66 7.24 8.61 -1.13
N HIS A 67 7.55 8.98 -2.36
CA HIS A 67 7.73 8.03 -3.46
C HIS A 67 9.06 7.30 -3.26
N VAL A 68 9.00 5.98 -3.13
CA VAL A 68 10.16 5.19 -2.72
C VAL A 68 10.78 4.44 -3.88
N ILE A 69 9.98 3.68 -4.63
CA ILE A 69 10.49 2.83 -5.73
C ILE A 69 9.35 2.51 -6.70
N ASP A 70 9.72 2.19 -7.94
CA ASP A 70 8.78 1.71 -8.94
C ASP A 70 9.10 0.27 -9.34
N PHE A 71 8.04 -0.50 -9.60
CA PHE A 71 8.14 -1.82 -10.19
C PHE A 71 7.50 -1.79 -11.56
N THR A 72 8.24 -2.21 -12.59
CA THR A 72 7.72 -2.26 -13.95
C THR A 72 7.43 -3.71 -14.34
N TYR A 73 6.18 -3.97 -14.70
CA TYR A 73 5.73 -5.27 -15.18
C TYR A 73 5.49 -5.17 -16.68
N TYR A 74 6.52 -5.47 -17.47
CA TYR A 74 6.47 -5.27 -18.92
C TYR A 74 5.42 -6.14 -19.63
N LEU A 75 5.23 -7.38 -19.18
CA LEU A 75 4.24 -8.27 -19.78
C LEU A 75 2.81 -7.81 -19.54
N ASP A 76 2.55 -7.16 -18.41
CA ASP A 76 1.23 -6.66 -18.04
C ASP A 76 1.04 -5.20 -18.41
N ASP A 77 2.08 -4.54 -18.91
CA ASP A 77 2.08 -3.11 -19.26
C ASP A 77 1.67 -2.23 -18.07
N ILE A 78 2.25 -2.51 -16.90
CA ILE A 78 1.95 -1.80 -15.65
C ILE A 78 3.22 -1.22 -15.03
N LEU A 79 3.14 0.03 -14.63
CA LEU A 79 4.10 0.68 -13.74
C LEU A 79 3.45 0.79 -12.35
N LEU A 80 4.03 0.13 -11.37
CA LEU A 80 3.56 0.14 -9.99
C LEU A 80 4.45 1.04 -9.15
N GLU A 81 3.89 2.15 -8.68
CA GLU A 81 4.60 3.08 -7.80
C GLU A 81 4.40 2.66 -6.33
N PHE A 82 5.48 2.57 -5.59
CA PHE A 82 5.42 2.35 -4.15
C PHE A 82 5.67 3.66 -3.41
N TRP A 83 4.68 4.03 -2.60
CA TRP A 83 4.70 5.21 -1.73
C TRP A 83 4.66 4.76 -0.28
N ALA A 84 5.34 5.46 0.60
CA ALA A 84 5.33 5.11 2.01
C ALA A 84 5.33 6.33 2.90
N GLY A 85 4.78 6.16 4.09
CA GLY A 85 4.80 7.19 5.12
C GLY A 85 4.48 6.59 6.48
N ARG A 86 4.70 7.37 7.52
CA ARG A 86 4.43 6.98 8.89
C ARG A 86 3.35 7.89 9.46
N LEU A 87 2.32 7.30 10.05
CA LEU A 87 1.29 8.08 10.73
C LEU A 87 1.90 8.93 11.83
N LYS A 88 1.47 10.19 11.91
CA LYS A 88 1.91 11.11 12.97
C LYS A 88 1.31 10.74 14.31
N GLU A 89 0.06 10.25 14.30
CA GLU A 89 -0.71 9.85 15.47
C GLU A 89 -1.60 8.68 15.10
N PRO A 90 -2.13 7.92 16.08
CA PRO A 90 -3.11 6.88 15.78
C PRO A 90 -4.31 7.46 15.02
N ALA A 91 -4.74 6.77 13.98
CA ALA A 91 -5.84 7.22 13.14
C ALA A 91 -7.04 6.28 13.27
N ALA A 92 -8.24 6.86 13.27
CA ALA A 92 -9.47 6.09 13.13
C ALA A 92 -9.59 5.65 11.67
N LEU A 93 -9.60 4.35 11.44
CA LEU A 93 -9.67 3.78 10.09
C LEU A 93 -11.13 3.57 9.67
N ARG A 94 -11.37 3.76 8.37
CA ARG A 94 -12.66 3.51 7.76
C ARG A 94 -12.49 2.47 6.66
N GLU A 95 -13.17 1.33 6.82
CA GLU A 95 -13.14 0.24 5.85
C GLU A 95 -14.19 0.49 4.77
N GLU A 96 -13.77 1.05 3.62
CA GLU A 96 -14.70 1.34 2.52
C GLU A 96 -15.03 0.11 1.68
N LYS A 97 -14.03 -0.63 1.24
CA LYS A 97 -14.18 -1.77 0.35
C LYS A 97 -13.67 -3.06 0.94
N ASN A 98 -12.53 -3.00 1.63
CA ASN A 98 -11.83 -4.18 2.13
C ASN A 98 -11.56 -4.05 3.61
N PRO A 99 -11.58 -5.16 4.36
CA PRO A 99 -11.14 -5.15 5.74
C PRO A 99 -9.69 -4.69 5.85
N LEU A 100 -9.41 -3.89 6.87
CA LEU A 100 -8.06 -3.37 7.15
C LEU A 100 -7.49 -4.05 8.38
N ARG A 101 -6.19 -4.30 8.36
CA ARG A 101 -5.49 -4.93 9.46
C ARG A 101 -4.06 -4.45 9.55
N TRP A 102 -3.59 -4.21 10.77
CA TRP A 102 -2.19 -3.94 11.04
C TRP A 102 -1.41 -5.24 11.15
N PHE A 103 -0.27 -5.32 10.46
CA PHE A 103 0.65 -6.46 10.55
C PHE A 103 2.00 -5.99 11.08
N PRO A 104 2.60 -6.72 12.05
CA PRO A 104 3.93 -6.39 12.51
C PRO A 104 4.95 -6.56 11.38
N LEU A 105 5.97 -5.71 11.34
CA LEU A 105 7.03 -5.80 10.33
C LEU A 105 7.85 -7.11 10.41
N THR A 106 7.68 -7.86 11.49
CA THR A 106 8.33 -9.17 11.68
C THR A 106 7.63 -10.31 10.92
N GLU A 107 6.47 -10.04 10.31
CA GLU A 107 5.78 -11.03 9.47
C GLU A 107 6.61 -11.42 8.26
N ASP A 108 6.40 -12.64 7.77
CA ASP A 108 7.00 -13.09 6.51
C ASP A 108 6.15 -12.61 5.33
N PHE A 109 6.40 -11.39 4.86
CA PHE A 109 5.68 -10.81 3.73
C PHE A 109 6.09 -11.42 2.38
N PHE A 110 7.05 -12.33 2.34
CA PHE A 110 7.37 -13.12 1.15
C PHE A 110 6.44 -14.30 0.96
N ASP A 111 5.62 -14.64 1.96
CA ASP A 111 4.70 -15.77 1.90
C ASP A 111 3.56 -15.47 0.91
N ALA A 112 3.67 -16.02 -0.30
CA ALA A 112 2.70 -15.79 -1.38
C ALA A 112 1.34 -16.44 -1.12
N SER A 113 1.21 -17.31 -0.12
CA SER A 113 -0.08 -17.89 0.26
C SER A 113 -0.92 -16.93 1.10
N ARG A 114 -0.33 -15.88 1.66
CA ARG A 114 -0.98 -14.88 2.51
C ARG A 114 -0.94 -13.48 1.93
N PHE A 115 0.11 -13.14 1.20
CA PHE A 115 0.38 -11.77 0.73
C PHE A 115 0.47 -11.69 -0.78
N ALA A 116 -0.13 -10.63 -1.33
CA ALA A 116 -0.12 -10.36 -2.77
C ALA A 116 1.26 -9.89 -3.24
N GLY A 117 1.45 -9.81 -4.56
CA GLY A 117 2.62 -9.18 -5.17
C GLY A 117 3.84 -10.07 -5.31
N ASN A 118 3.73 -11.38 -5.08
CA ASN A 118 4.83 -12.34 -5.31
C ASN A 118 6.15 -11.93 -4.63
N GLY A 119 6.08 -11.51 -3.36
CA GLY A 119 7.24 -11.13 -2.58
C GLY A 119 7.59 -9.65 -2.59
N ASN A 120 6.90 -8.82 -3.38
CA ASN A 120 7.17 -7.39 -3.43
C ASN A 120 6.99 -6.71 -2.07
N ILE A 121 5.99 -7.12 -1.30
CA ILE A 121 5.74 -6.55 0.03
C ILE A 121 6.92 -6.87 0.95
N GLY A 122 7.44 -8.09 0.90
CA GLY A 122 8.62 -8.47 1.65
C GLY A 122 9.84 -7.63 1.27
N TYR A 123 10.04 -7.41 -0.02
CA TYR A 123 11.14 -6.59 -0.52
C TYR A 123 11.05 -5.14 -0.02
N VAL A 124 9.89 -4.50 -0.18
CA VAL A 124 9.73 -3.09 0.24
C VAL A 124 9.79 -2.95 1.76
N THR A 125 9.30 -3.94 2.51
CA THR A 125 9.43 -3.96 3.97
C THR A 125 10.89 -3.99 4.38
N PHE A 126 11.67 -4.88 3.77
CA PHE A 126 13.10 -4.99 4.04
C PHE A 126 13.83 -3.69 3.71
N ALA A 127 13.54 -3.08 2.57
CA ALA A 127 14.17 -1.85 2.14
C ALA A 127 13.80 -0.64 3.01
N THR A 128 12.57 -0.59 3.51
CA THR A 128 12.03 0.54 4.28
C THR A 128 12.35 0.44 5.77
N ALA A 129 12.43 -0.76 6.33
CA ALA A 129 12.62 -0.99 7.75
C ALA A 129 14.07 -0.75 8.23
N ARG A 130 14.93 -0.35 7.35
CA ARG A 130 16.33 -0.07 7.69
C ARG A 130 16.51 1.24 8.44
#